data_a545ceb445f1c499983dce0ee8df4ef4
#
_entry.id   a545ceb445f1c499983dce0ee8df4ef4
#
_cell.length_a   1.000
_cell.length_b   1.000
_cell.length_c   1.000
_cell.angle_alpha   90.00
_cell.angle_beta   90.00
_cell.angle_gamma   90.00
#
_symmetry.space_group_name_H-M   'P 1'
#
loop_
_entity.id
_entity.type
_entity.pdbx_description
1 polymer ?
#
loop_
_entity_poly.entity_id
_entity_poly.type
_entity_poly.pdbx_seq_one_letter_code
_entity_poly.pdbx_strand_id
1 'polypeptide(L)'
;MDRQSISVTELNNIIKGLLEQEPILSNVCVRGELSNYKIYPSGHHYFTLKDSESSLRCVMFKSSASKLRFRPENGMGVTVYGRVAVYPRDGAYQLYCSAIMPEGTGDLQVAFEQLKAQLASEGLFESNHKKALPQFPNRIAIITSSAGAAVHDMIRILGHRWPMAQVVLLPVRVQGVEAPPEIVGAIRYANEFNVADLIITGRGGGSIEDLWAFNDERVARAIYESRLPVISA
;
A
#
# COMPACT_ATOMS: atom_id res chain seq x y z
N MET A 1 52.52 15.10 -3.26
CA MET A 1 51.12 15.41 -2.93
C MET A 1 50.96 15.25 -1.45
N ASP A 2 50.91 16.36 -0.72
CA ASP A 2 50.61 16.35 0.72
C ASP A 2 49.19 15.79 0.92
N ARG A 3 49.10 14.58 1.47
CA ARG A 3 47.80 14.03 1.86
C ARG A 3 47.42 14.65 3.20
N GLN A 4 46.51 15.63 3.14
CA GLN A 4 45.93 16.21 4.32
C GLN A 4 45.18 15.13 5.10
N SER A 5 45.54 14.85 6.34
CA SER A 5 44.84 13.88 7.18
C SER A 5 43.49 14.47 7.61
N ILE A 6 42.44 13.67 7.45
CA ILE A 6 41.09 14.03 7.90
C ILE A 6 40.68 13.09 9.04
N SER A 7 39.77 13.54 9.89
CA SER A 7 39.21 12.73 10.97
C SER A 7 38.21 11.71 10.42
N VAL A 8 37.92 10.65 11.21
CA VAL A 8 36.88 9.67 10.88
C VAL A 8 35.52 10.34 10.68
N THR A 9 35.22 11.33 11.52
CA THR A 9 33.98 12.11 11.43
C THR A 9 33.89 12.89 10.12
N GLU A 10 34.98 13.56 9.73
CA GLU A 10 35.03 14.28 8.46
C GLU A 10 34.85 13.34 7.26
N LEU A 11 35.51 12.18 7.27
CA LEU A 11 35.35 11.18 6.21
C LEU A 11 33.89 10.68 6.13
N ASN A 12 33.28 10.33 7.27
CA ASN A 12 31.89 9.86 7.30
C ASN A 12 30.91 10.95 6.83
N ASN A 13 31.17 12.22 7.13
CA ASN A 13 30.36 13.35 6.66
C ASN A 13 30.51 13.56 5.14
N ILE A 14 31.70 13.38 4.58
CA ILE A 14 31.93 13.44 3.13
C ILE A 14 31.15 12.33 2.44
N ILE A 15 31.26 11.08 2.92
CA ILE A 15 30.54 9.94 2.35
C ILE A 15 29.02 10.17 2.45
N LYS A 16 28.55 10.64 3.61
CA LYS A 16 27.15 10.99 3.79
C LYS A 16 26.68 12.01 2.76
N GLY A 17 27.45 13.11 2.58
CA GLY A 17 27.11 14.14 1.58
C GLY A 17 27.04 13.61 0.16
N LEU A 18 27.96 12.72 -0.24
CA LEU A 18 27.98 12.12 -1.56
C LEU A 18 26.73 11.25 -1.78
N LEU A 19 26.33 10.41 -0.81
CA LEU A 19 25.14 9.58 -0.92
C LEU A 19 23.84 10.41 -0.90
N GLU A 20 23.79 11.49 -0.12
CA GLU A 20 22.61 12.36 -0.06
C GLU A 20 22.43 13.24 -1.32
N GLN A 21 23.49 13.46 -2.09
CA GLN A 21 23.44 14.18 -3.37
C GLN A 21 22.97 13.28 -4.54
N GLU A 22 22.95 11.97 -4.37
CA GLU A 22 22.54 11.04 -5.41
C GLU A 22 21.01 10.86 -5.40
N PRO A 23 20.27 11.40 -6.39
CA PRO A 23 18.81 11.42 -6.38
C PRO A 23 18.18 10.02 -6.34
N ILE A 24 18.82 9.02 -6.95
CA ILE A 24 18.34 7.65 -6.99
C ILE A 24 18.28 7.04 -5.58
N LEU A 25 19.16 7.47 -4.66
CA LEU A 25 19.23 6.95 -3.29
C LEU A 25 18.21 7.61 -2.36
N SER A 26 17.60 8.72 -2.76
CA SER A 26 16.59 9.42 -1.98
C SER A 26 15.23 8.72 -1.97
N ASN A 27 14.95 7.91 -3.00
CA ASN A 27 13.71 7.14 -3.12
C ASN A 27 13.97 5.84 -3.87
N VAL A 28 14.41 4.83 -3.15
CA VAL A 28 14.72 3.51 -3.70
C VAL A 28 13.61 2.51 -3.44
N CYS A 29 13.51 1.55 -4.35
CA CYS A 29 12.68 0.37 -4.22
C CYS A 29 13.63 -0.84 -4.26
N VAL A 30 13.77 -1.54 -3.14
CA VAL A 30 14.72 -2.65 -2.98
C VAL A 30 13.98 -3.93 -2.67
N ARG A 31 14.26 -4.97 -3.45
CA ARG A 31 13.71 -6.31 -3.31
C ARG A 31 14.65 -7.22 -2.55
N GLY A 32 14.11 -8.10 -1.71
CA GLY A 32 14.89 -9.11 -1.02
C GLY A 32 14.09 -9.88 0.03
N GLU A 33 14.76 -10.79 0.71
CA GLU A 33 14.21 -11.60 1.80
C GLU A 33 14.49 -10.93 3.15
N LEU A 34 13.47 -10.88 4.00
CA LEU A 34 13.60 -10.39 5.38
C LEU A 34 14.41 -11.35 6.23
N SER A 35 15.38 -10.83 6.97
CA SER A 35 16.20 -11.56 7.90
C SER A 35 16.49 -10.72 9.15
N ASN A 36 16.70 -11.37 10.29
CA ASN A 36 17.00 -10.73 11.58
C ASN A 36 15.97 -9.65 12.00
N TYR A 37 14.70 -9.85 11.65
CA TYR A 37 13.64 -8.89 11.95
C TYR A 37 13.38 -8.80 13.45
N LYS A 38 13.47 -7.58 13.99
CA LYS A 38 13.29 -7.29 15.42
C LYS A 38 12.52 -5.99 15.61
N ILE A 39 11.56 -6.03 16.55
CA ILE A 39 10.84 -4.85 17.01
C ILE A 39 11.42 -4.45 18.37
N TYR A 40 11.85 -3.21 18.48
CA TYR A 40 12.41 -2.69 19.73
C TYR A 40 11.33 -1.99 20.57
N PRO A 41 11.53 -1.84 21.89
CA PRO A 41 10.57 -1.16 22.78
C PRO A 41 10.22 0.27 22.35
N SER A 42 11.10 0.93 21.59
CA SER A 42 10.84 2.23 20.96
C SER A 42 9.78 2.21 19.87
N GLY A 43 9.37 1.01 19.42
CA GLY A 43 8.48 0.80 18.28
C GLY A 43 9.17 0.93 16.92
N HIS A 44 10.51 1.02 16.89
CA HIS A 44 11.29 0.96 15.66
C HIS A 44 11.56 -0.50 15.30
N HIS A 45 11.48 -0.80 14.01
CA HIS A 45 11.79 -2.12 13.47
C HIS A 45 13.16 -2.10 12.82
N TYR A 46 13.99 -3.10 13.14
CA TYR A 46 15.32 -3.29 12.58
C TYR A 46 15.35 -4.65 11.92
N PHE A 47 15.88 -4.72 10.73
CA PHE A 47 15.99 -5.97 9.98
C PHE A 47 17.11 -5.88 8.93
N THR A 48 17.41 -7.00 8.32
CA THR A 48 18.32 -7.12 7.19
C THR A 48 17.50 -7.55 5.98
N LEU A 49 17.65 -6.85 4.88
CA LEU A 49 17.17 -7.29 3.57
C LEU A 49 18.33 -7.99 2.88
N LYS A 50 18.14 -9.21 2.40
CA LYS A 50 19.18 -10.01 1.75
C LYS A 50 18.70 -10.58 0.43
N ASP A 51 19.62 -10.82 -0.46
CA ASP A 51 19.47 -11.66 -1.64
C ASP A 51 20.52 -12.79 -1.63
N SER A 52 20.77 -13.42 -2.77
CA SER A 52 21.75 -14.52 -2.89
C SER A 52 23.20 -14.10 -2.64
N GLU A 53 23.53 -12.81 -2.80
CA GLU A 53 24.93 -12.34 -2.80
C GLU A 53 25.20 -11.24 -1.78
N SER A 54 24.17 -10.51 -1.37
CA SER A 54 24.33 -9.29 -0.60
C SER A 54 23.29 -9.14 0.52
N SER A 55 23.62 -8.27 1.47
CA SER A 55 22.72 -7.91 2.53
C SER A 55 22.76 -6.41 2.84
N LEU A 56 21.60 -5.84 3.19
CA LEU A 56 21.44 -4.44 3.49
C LEU A 56 20.74 -4.26 4.84
N ARG A 57 21.32 -3.46 5.73
CA ARG A 57 20.69 -3.11 7.00
C ARG A 57 19.54 -2.15 6.76
N CYS A 58 18.41 -2.42 7.41
CA CYS A 58 17.18 -1.65 7.25
C CYS A 58 16.67 -1.18 8.62
N VAL A 59 16.13 0.03 8.63
CA VAL A 59 15.48 0.63 9.80
C VAL A 59 14.15 1.21 9.38
N MET A 60 13.07 0.81 10.04
CA MET A 60 11.76 1.41 9.88
C MET A 60 11.35 2.08 11.18
N PHE A 61 11.13 3.38 11.14
CA PHE A 61 10.69 4.13 12.30
C PHE A 61 9.24 3.82 12.67
N LYS A 62 8.90 4.00 13.95
CA LYS A 62 7.56 3.74 14.51
C LYS A 62 6.43 4.35 13.66
N SER A 63 6.61 5.58 13.17
CA SER A 63 5.61 6.28 12.33
C SER A 63 5.29 5.56 11.01
N SER A 64 6.29 4.88 10.42
CA SER A 64 6.12 4.06 9.23
C SER A 64 5.67 2.64 9.59
N ALA A 65 6.25 2.08 10.66
CA ALA A 65 5.94 0.74 11.13
C ALA A 65 4.47 0.58 11.57
N SER A 66 3.89 1.62 12.19
CA SER A 66 2.46 1.63 12.57
C SER A 66 1.50 1.62 11.37
N LYS A 67 2.00 1.83 10.16
CA LYS A 67 1.22 1.76 8.91
C LYS A 67 1.28 0.39 8.23
N LEU A 68 2.10 -0.53 8.74
CA LEU A 68 2.15 -1.90 8.22
C LEU A 68 0.81 -2.59 8.40
N ARG A 69 0.38 -3.30 7.35
CA ARG A 69 -0.91 -3.99 7.28
C ARG A 69 -0.78 -5.52 7.33
N PHE A 70 0.42 -6.00 7.58
CA PHE A 70 0.75 -7.40 7.80
C PHE A 70 1.87 -7.49 8.83
N ARG A 71 2.08 -8.66 9.38
CA ARG A 71 3.17 -8.94 10.31
C ARG A 71 4.38 -9.46 9.53
N PRO A 72 5.46 -8.68 9.38
CA PRO A 72 6.66 -9.15 8.71
C PRO A 72 7.33 -10.27 9.53
N GLU A 73 7.76 -11.31 8.83
CA GLU A 73 8.44 -12.48 9.41
C GLU A 73 9.74 -12.75 8.66
N ASN A 74 10.71 -13.38 9.36
CA ASN A 74 11.96 -13.78 8.72
C ASN A 74 11.67 -14.83 7.64
N GLY A 75 12.34 -14.70 6.49
CA GLY A 75 12.16 -15.56 5.33
C GLY A 75 11.15 -15.03 4.33
N MET A 76 10.36 -14.02 4.65
CA MET A 76 9.44 -13.41 3.69
C MET A 76 10.20 -12.65 2.60
N GLY A 77 9.83 -12.89 1.34
CA GLY A 77 10.19 -12.04 0.22
C GLY A 77 9.42 -10.72 0.26
N VAL A 78 10.13 -9.61 0.20
CA VAL A 78 9.51 -8.28 0.29
C VAL A 78 10.14 -7.29 -0.67
N THR A 79 9.33 -6.30 -1.08
CA THR A 79 9.80 -5.05 -1.67
C THR A 79 9.73 -3.95 -0.63
N VAL A 80 10.85 -3.28 -0.40
CA VAL A 80 11.02 -2.21 0.58
C VAL A 80 11.24 -0.89 -0.11
N TYR A 81 10.44 0.11 0.25
CA TYR A 81 10.58 1.49 -0.22
C TYR A 81 11.24 2.34 0.85
N GLY A 82 12.15 3.21 0.43
CA GLY A 82 12.84 4.05 1.39
C GLY A 82 13.95 4.89 0.77
N ARG A 83 14.82 5.42 1.64
CA ARG A 83 16.01 6.15 1.24
C ARG A 83 17.26 5.52 1.86
N VAL A 84 18.35 5.54 1.13
CA VAL A 84 19.65 5.13 1.66
C VAL A 84 20.33 6.34 2.29
N ALA A 85 20.87 6.17 3.50
CA ALA A 85 21.69 7.19 4.14
C ALA A 85 22.73 6.56 5.06
N VAL A 86 23.78 7.31 5.37
CA VAL A 86 24.81 6.89 6.31
C VAL A 86 24.35 7.17 7.74
N TYR A 87 24.55 6.18 8.62
CA TYR A 87 24.47 6.40 10.06
C TYR A 87 25.83 6.90 10.56
N PRO A 88 25.98 8.21 10.90
CA PRO A 88 27.30 8.82 11.06
C PRO A 88 28.16 8.21 12.16
N ARG A 89 27.52 7.69 13.24
CA ARG A 89 28.24 7.13 14.39
C ARG A 89 29.04 5.87 14.05
N ASP A 90 28.48 5.02 13.18
CA ASP A 90 29.09 3.74 12.82
C ASP A 90 29.70 3.78 11.41
N GLY A 91 29.51 4.85 10.65
CA GLY A 91 29.95 4.97 9.26
C GLY A 91 29.26 3.99 8.31
N ALA A 92 28.19 3.33 8.76
CA ALA A 92 27.48 2.33 7.99
C ALA A 92 26.34 2.97 7.19
N TYR A 93 26.20 2.61 5.91
CA TYR A 93 24.99 2.94 5.17
C TYR A 93 23.86 1.96 5.51
N GLN A 94 22.64 2.47 5.49
CA GLN A 94 21.45 1.67 5.76
C GLN A 94 20.24 2.22 5.01
N LEU A 95 19.23 1.39 4.80
CA LEU A 95 17.96 1.75 4.20
C LEU A 95 16.99 2.23 5.30
N TYR A 96 16.56 3.47 5.23
CA TYR A 96 15.49 4.02 6.06
C TYR A 96 14.16 3.79 5.36
N CYS A 97 13.40 2.81 5.87
CA CYS A 97 12.23 2.26 5.21
C CYS A 97 10.98 3.12 5.49
N SER A 98 10.27 3.48 4.44
CA SER A 98 8.97 4.16 4.51
C SER A 98 7.79 3.19 4.35
N ALA A 99 7.96 2.13 3.56
CA ALA A 99 6.98 1.07 3.35
C ALA A 99 7.64 -0.28 3.10
N ILE A 100 6.95 -1.35 3.43
CA ILE A 100 7.29 -2.74 3.09
C ILE A 100 6.06 -3.38 2.48
N MET A 101 6.23 -4.10 1.38
CA MET A 101 5.18 -4.89 0.73
C MET A 101 5.66 -6.33 0.57
N PRO A 102 4.84 -7.34 0.91
CA PRO A 102 5.18 -8.74 0.67
C PRO A 102 5.34 -9.00 -0.82
N GLU A 103 6.24 -9.90 -1.18
CA GLU A 103 6.44 -10.40 -2.54
C GLU A 103 6.19 -11.90 -2.62
N GLY A 104 5.71 -12.30 -3.80
CA GLY A 104 5.36 -13.69 -4.04
C GLY A 104 3.91 -14.02 -3.67
N THR A 105 3.31 -14.91 -4.43
CA THR A 105 1.91 -15.32 -4.23
C THR A 105 1.70 -15.96 -2.85
N GLY A 106 2.70 -16.67 -2.32
CA GLY A 106 2.63 -17.30 -1.00
C GLY A 106 2.64 -16.28 0.15
N ASP A 107 3.54 -15.32 0.11
CA ASP A 107 3.68 -14.31 1.16
C ASP A 107 2.52 -13.31 1.15
N LEU A 108 2.03 -12.93 -0.05
CA LEU A 108 0.81 -12.15 -0.21
C LEU A 108 -0.41 -12.90 0.31
N GLN A 109 -0.49 -14.21 0.07
CA GLN A 109 -1.58 -15.03 0.59
C GLN A 109 -1.56 -15.08 2.13
N VAL A 110 -0.39 -15.23 2.76
CA VAL A 110 -0.25 -15.19 4.22
C VAL A 110 -0.70 -13.85 4.77
N ALA A 111 -0.24 -12.74 4.17
CA ALA A 111 -0.63 -11.40 4.59
C ALA A 111 -2.14 -11.15 4.43
N PHE A 112 -2.74 -11.66 3.34
CA PHE A 112 -4.18 -11.61 3.12
C PHE A 112 -4.96 -12.37 4.21
N GLU A 113 -4.57 -13.61 4.52
CA GLU A 113 -5.25 -14.41 5.54
C GLU A 113 -5.09 -13.81 6.95
N GLN A 114 -3.92 -13.23 7.28
CA GLN A 114 -3.71 -12.50 8.53
C GLN A 114 -4.67 -11.31 8.65
N LEU A 115 -4.73 -10.46 7.62
CA LEU A 115 -5.62 -9.30 7.61
C LEU A 115 -7.09 -9.72 7.66
N LYS A 116 -7.48 -10.73 6.88
CA LYS A 116 -8.84 -11.27 6.87
C LYS A 116 -9.25 -11.80 8.24
N ALA A 117 -8.38 -12.56 8.92
CA ALA A 117 -8.64 -13.06 10.26
C ALA A 117 -8.79 -11.92 11.27
N GLN A 118 -7.95 -10.91 11.20
CA GLN A 118 -8.04 -9.71 12.03
C GLN A 118 -9.38 -9.00 11.84
N LEU A 119 -9.74 -8.63 10.60
CA LEU A 119 -10.98 -7.92 10.31
C LEU A 119 -12.24 -8.75 10.63
N ALA A 120 -12.15 -10.08 10.48
CA ALA A 120 -13.21 -10.98 10.90
C ALA A 120 -13.40 -10.96 12.43
N SER A 121 -12.32 -10.98 13.21
CA SER A 121 -12.39 -10.89 14.67
C SER A 121 -12.97 -9.56 15.18
N GLU A 122 -12.84 -8.50 14.39
CA GLU A 122 -13.42 -7.18 14.65
C GLU A 122 -14.89 -7.08 14.17
N GLY A 123 -15.45 -8.12 13.52
CA GLY A 123 -16.84 -8.17 13.07
C GLY A 123 -17.12 -7.46 11.75
N LEU A 124 -16.10 -7.03 10.98
CA LEU A 124 -16.30 -6.25 9.74
C LEU A 124 -17.08 -7.03 8.66
N PHE A 125 -17.08 -8.35 8.71
CA PHE A 125 -17.73 -9.19 7.71
C PHE A 125 -19.13 -9.68 8.12
N GLU A 126 -19.64 -9.26 9.28
CA GLU A 126 -20.95 -9.64 9.74
C GLU A 126 -22.05 -9.13 8.80
N SER A 127 -23.04 -9.99 8.54
CA SER A 127 -24.10 -9.70 7.58
C SER A 127 -25.02 -8.55 7.99
N ASN A 128 -25.13 -8.25 9.29
CA ASN A 128 -25.90 -7.12 9.82
C ASN A 128 -25.37 -5.74 9.42
N HIS A 129 -24.08 -5.66 9.03
CA HIS A 129 -23.47 -4.43 8.51
C HIS A 129 -23.67 -4.23 7.01
N LYS A 130 -24.07 -5.28 6.28
CA LYS A 130 -24.30 -5.19 4.83
C LYS A 130 -25.55 -4.38 4.53
N LYS A 131 -25.38 -3.40 3.65
CA LYS A 131 -26.47 -2.52 3.24
C LYS A 131 -27.27 -3.14 2.11
N ALA A 132 -28.58 -3.00 2.16
CA ALA A 132 -29.45 -3.41 1.06
C ALA A 132 -29.15 -2.53 -0.18
N LEU A 133 -29.11 -3.19 -1.34
CA LEU A 133 -28.97 -2.46 -2.60
C LEU A 133 -30.28 -1.76 -2.94
N PRO A 134 -30.23 -0.50 -3.45
CA PRO A 134 -31.42 0.16 -3.92
C PRO A 134 -32.01 -0.60 -5.11
N GLN A 135 -33.34 -0.76 -5.12
CA GLN A 135 -34.03 -1.48 -6.20
C GLN A 135 -33.93 -0.73 -7.53
N PHE A 136 -33.95 0.60 -7.50
CA PHE A 136 -33.91 1.49 -8.66
C PHE A 136 -32.92 2.62 -8.43
N PRO A 137 -31.59 2.37 -8.55
CA PRO A 137 -30.61 3.44 -8.36
C PRO A 137 -30.66 4.44 -9.51
N ASN A 138 -30.77 5.73 -9.19
CA ASN A 138 -30.73 6.80 -10.18
C ASN A 138 -29.29 7.22 -10.51
N ARG A 139 -28.39 7.15 -9.54
CA ARG A 139 -26.98 7.51 -9.69
C ARG A 139 -26.08 6.40 -9.18
N ILE A 140 -25.14 5.97 -10.00
CA ILE A 140 -24.18 4.92 -9.68
C ILE A 140 -22.78 5.49 -9.77
N ALA A 141 -22.05 5.51 -8.66
CA ALA A 141 -20.64 5.89 -8.67
C ALA A 141 -19.78 4.68 -9.07
N ILE A 142 -18.86 4.89 -10.02
CA ILE A 142 -17.82 3.91 -10.37
C ILE A 142 -16.48 4.44 -9.89
N ILE A 143 -15.83 3.72 -8.98
CA ILE A 143 -14.49 4.02 -8.46
C ILE A 143 -13.52 3.05 -9.10
N THR A 144 -12.81 3.48 -10.11
CA THR A 144 -11.83 2.68 -10.88
C THR A 144 -10.90 3.56 -11.70
N SER A 145 -9.98 2.95 -12.43
CA SER A 145 -9.10 3.66 -13.37
C SER A 145 -9.88 4.19 -14.57
N SER A 146 -9.62 5.45 -14.97
CA SER A 146 -10.29 6.07 -16.13
C SER A 146 -9.89 5.48 -17.49
N ALA A 147 -8.73 4.82 -17.56
CA ALA A 147 -8.17 4.31 -18.83
C ALA A 147 -8.23 2.77 -18.93
N GLY A 148 -8.79 2.07 -17.94
CA GLY A 148 -8.83 0.62 -17.91
C GLY A 148 -9.99 0.01 -18.70
N ALA A 149 -9.84 -1.23 -19.15
CA ALA A 149 -10.94 -1.98 -19.80
C ALA A 149 -12.16 -2.13 -18.87
N ALA A 150 -11.92 -2.25 -17.55
CA ALA A 150 -12.98 -2.44 -16.57
C ALA A 150 -14.01 -1.30 -16.56
N VAL A 151 -13.58 -0.03 -16.67
CA VAL A 151 -14.52 1.10 -16.70
C VAL A 151 -15.43 1.05 -17.94
N HIS A 152 -14.88 0.70 -19.09
CA HIS A 152 -15.65 0.59 -20.33
C HIS A 152 -16.65 -0.57 -20.25
N ASP A 153 -16.25 -1.71 -19.69
CA ASP A 153 -17.13 -2.85 -19.49
C ASP A 153 -18.25 -2.55 -18.49
N MET A 154 -17.95 -1.92 -17.36
CA MET A 154 -18.96 -1.51 -16.38
C MET A 154 -19.97 -0.55 -17.00
N ILE A 155 -19.50 0.50 -17.70
CA ILE A 155 -20.39 1.48 -18.36
C ILE A 155 -21.24 0.81 -19.42
N ARG A 156 -20.65 -0.06 -20.25
CA ARG A 156 -21.38 -0.81 -21.29
C ARG A 156 -22.47 -1.68 -20.69
N ILE A 157 -22.14 -2.45 -19.64
CA ILE A 157 -23.10 -3.35 -18.98
C ILE A 157 -24.24 -2.53 -18.33
N LEU A 158 -23.90 -1.47 -17.61
CA LEU A 158 -24.90 -0.59 -17.00
C LEU A 158 -25.82 0.05 -18.06
N GLY A 159 -25.24 0.55 -19.16
CA GLY A 159 -26.03 1.13 -20.26
C GLY A 159 -27.02 0.16 -20.91
N HIS A 160 -26.67 -1.13 -20.96
CA HIS A 160 -27.58 -2.16 -21.45
C HIS A 160 -28.60 -2.65 -20.42
N ARG A 161 -28.18 -2.78 -19.15
CA ARG A 161 -29.00 -3.40 -18.10
C ARG A 161 -29.85 -2.39 -17.35
N TRP A 162 -29.33 -1.17 -17.16
CA TRP A 162 -30.02 -0.11 -16.43
C TRP A 162 -29.74 1.28 -17.03
N PRO A 163 -30.23 1.57 -18.24
CA PRO A 163 -29.95 2.82 -18.97
C PRO A 163 -30.50 4.08 -18.28
N MET A 164 -31.37 3.92 -17.27
CA MET A 164 -31.96 5.04 -16.54
C MET A 164 -31.01 5.65 -15.50
N ALA A 165 -29.95 4.92 -15.13
CA ALA A 165 -29.00 5.42 -14.13
C ALA A 165 -27.98 6.38 -14.74
N GLN A 166 -27.71 7.47 -14.05
CA GLN A 166 -26.56 8.32 -14.30
C GLN A 166 -25.30 7.67 -13.71
N VAL A 167 -24.30 7.48 -14.54
CA VAL A 167 -22.98 7.00 -14.08
C VAL A 167 -22.08 8.16 -13.70
N VAL A 168 -21.57 8.15 -12.47
CA VAL A 168 -20.61 9.12 -11.94
C VAL A 168 -19.25 8.42 -11.81
N LEU A 169 -18.31 8.75 -12.68
CA LEU A 169 -16.95 8.19 -12.60
C LEU A 169 -16.11 8.99 -11.60
N LEU A 170 -15.56 8.29 -10.62
CA LEU A 170 -14.54 8.80 -9.68
C LEU A 170 -13.22 8.11 -10.01
N PRO A 171 -12.36 8.76 -10.82
CA PRO A 171 -11.15 8.14 -11.32
C PRO A 171 -10.10 8.04 -10.21
N VAL A 172 -9.53 6.82 -10.05
CA VAL A 172 -8.48 6.50 -9.07
C VAL A 172 -7.45 5.57 -9.68
N ARG A 173 -6.25 5.54 -9.13
CA ARG A 173 -5.33 4.43 -9.37
C ARG A 173 -5.87 3.16 -8.74
N VAL A 174 -5.72 2.03 -9.43
CA VAL A 174 -6.20 0.71 -8.96
C VAL A 174 -5.08 -0.26 -8.65
N GLN A 175 -3.83 0.19 -8.75
CA GLN A 175 -2.61 -0.57 -8.42
C GLN A 175 -1.51 0.37 -7.93
N GLY A 176 -0.51 -0.21 -7.24
CA GLY A 176 0.59 0.53 -6.64
C GLY A 176 0.24 1.12 -5.26
N VAL A 177 1.24 1.66 -4.59
CA VAL A 177 1.16 2.13 -3.18
C VAL A 177 0.22 3.32 -2.97
N GLU A 178 -0.04 4.08 -4.03
CA GLU A 178 -0.92 5.25 -3.98
C GLU A 178 -2.40 4.90 -4.24
N ALA A 179 -2.70 3.69 -4.72
CA ALA A 179 -4.07 3.30 -5.02
C ALA A 179 -4.98 3.23 -3.76
N PRO A 180 -4.58 2.61 -2.64
CA PRO A 180 -5.45 2.54 -1.47
C PRO A 180 -5.90 3.91 -0.93
N PRO A 181 -5.03 4.93 -0.74
CA PRO A 181 -5.48 6.24 -0.29
C PRO A 181 -6.42 6.94 -1.29
N GLU A 182 -6.23 6.76 -2.60
CA GLU A 182 -7.13 7.32 -3.61
C GLU A 182 -8.51 6.65 -3.59
N ILE A 183 -8.56 5.30 -3.48
CA ILE A 183 -9.82 4.56 -3.35
C ILE A 183 -10.58 5.01 -2.10
N VAL A 184 -9.90 5.10 -0.95
CA VAL A 184 -10.50 5.59 0.30
C VAL A 184 -11.02 7.00 0.14
N GLY A 185 -10.24 7.89 -0.48
CA GLY A 185 -10.64 9.28 -0.75
C GLY A 185 -11.90 9.36 -1.61
N ALA A 186 -11.99 8.54 -2.67
CA ALA A 186 -13.14 8.49 -3.56
C ALA A 186 -14.40 7.94 -2.86
N ILE A 187 -14.26 6.90 -2.01
CA ILE A 187 -15.38 6.38 -1.21
C ILE A 187 -15.89 7.46 -0.24
N ARG A 188 -14.98 8.15 0.46
CA ARG A 188 -15.36 9.25 1.37
C ARG A 188 -16.01 10.39 0.63
N TYR A 189 -15.46 10.81 -0.50
CA TYR A 189 -16.04 11.85 -1.35
C TYR A 189 -17.48 11.49 -1.78
N ALA A 190 -17.70 10.25 -2.24
CA ALA A 190 -19.02 9.80 -2.65
C ALA A 190 -20.06 9.88 -1.51
N ASN A 191 -19.63 9.56 -0.29
CA ASN A 191 -20.48 9.63 0.90
C ASN A 191 -20.73 11.06 1.40
N GLU A 192 -19.72 11.91 1.39
CA GLU A 192 -19.78 13.28 1.90
C GLU A 192 -20.67 14.15 1.01
N PHE A 193 -20.46 14.08 -0.29
CA PHE A 193 -21.19 14.88 -1.27
C PHE A 193 -22.46 14.20 -1.82
N ASN A 194 -22.77 12.99 -1.34
CA ASN A 194 -23.95 12.22 -1.73
C ASN A 194 -24.14 12.15 -3.26
N VAL A 195 -23.05 11.85 -3.98
CA VAL A 195 -23.01 11.91 -5.46
C VAL A 195 -23.69 10.71 -6.13
N ALA A 196 -24.01 9.66 -5.38
CA ALA A 196 -24.59 8.42 -5.90
C ALA A 196 -25.51 7.73 -4.88
N ASP A 197 -26.31 6.76 -5.35
CA ASP A 197 -27.16 5.91 -4.54
C ASP A 197 -26.46 4.60 -4.16
N LEU A 198 -25.46 4.21 -4.95
CA LEU A 198 -24.56 3.09 -4.67
C LEU A 198 -23.20 3.30 -5.34
N ILE A 199 -22.20 2.60 -4.84
CA ILE A 199 -20.82 2.62 -5.33
C ILE A 199 -20.49 1.24 -5.93
N ILE A 200 -19.87 1.22 -7.12
CA ILE A 200 -19.21 0.05 -7.67
C ILE A 200 -17.71 0.36 -7.68
N THR A 201 -16.92 -0.48 -7.02
CA THR A 201 -15.46 -0.32 -7.01
C THR A 201 -14.79 -1.62 -7.42
N GLY A 202 -13.72 -1.53 -8.19
CA GLY A 202 -13.01 -2.69 -8.66
C GLY A 202 -12.02 -2.38 -9.76
N ARG A 203 -11.40 -3.44 -10.27
CA ARG A 203 -10.53 -3.37 -11.45
C ARG A 203 -10.75 -4.61 -12.31
N GLY A 204 -10.31 -4.56 -13.57
CA GLY A 204 -10.23 -5.75 -14.41
C GLY A 204 -9.30 -6.80 -13.79
N GLY A 205 -9.39 -8.04 -14.27
CA GLY A 205 -8.57 -9.16 -13.82
C GLY A 205 -7.07 -8.81 -13.81
N GLY A 206 -6.30 -9.58 -13.04
CA GLY A 206 -4.86 -9.41 -12.89
C GLY A 206 -4.31 -10.41 -11.90
N SER A 207 -3.00 -10.33 -11.64
CA SER A 207 -2.34 -11.13 -10.61
C SER A 207 -2.76 -10.69 -9.21
N ILE A 208 -2.46 -11.49 -8.18
CA ILE A 208 -2.75 -11.15 -6.78
C ILE A 208 -2.03 -9.86 -6.37
N GLU A 209 -0.83 -9.60 -6.91
CA GLU A 209 -0.04 -8.40 -6.71
C GLU A 209 -0.79 -7.16 -7.22
N ASP A 210 -1.40 -7.29 -8.39
CA ASP A 210 -2.19 -6.22 -8.99
C ASP A 210 -3.45 -5.89 -8.21
N LEU A 211 -4.08 -6.92 -7.61
CA LEU A 211 -5.29 -6.79 -6.81
C LEU A 211 -5.01 -6.31 -5.39
N TRP A 212 -3.73 -6.28 -4.98
CA TRP A 212 -3.33 -6.03 -3.60
C TRP A 212 -3.81 -4.69 -3.04
N ALA A 213 -3.96 -3.67 -3.89
CA ALA A 213 -4.49 -2.37 -3.47
C ALA A 213 -5.90 -2.45 -2.84
N PHE A 214 -6.72 -3.41 -3.26
CA PHE A 214 -8.06 -3.64 -2.70
C PHE A 214 -8.04 -4.48 -1.42
N ASN A 215 -6.91 -5.16 -1.13
CA ASN A 215 -6.69 -5.90 0.11
C ASN A 215 -6.08 -5.01 1.23
N ASP A 216 -6.03 -3.69 1.04
CA ASP A 216 -5.58 -2.76 2.08
C ASP A 216 -6.67 -2.57 3.15
N GLU A 217 -6.28 -2.66 4.42
CA GLU A 217 -7.19 -2.49 5.56
C GLU A 217 -7.98 -1.17 5.50
N ARG A 218 -7.32 -0.09 5.04
CA ARG A 218 -7.97 1.23 4.92
C ARG A 218 -9.14 1.20 3.94
N VAL A 219 -9.00 0.44 2.85
CA VAL A 219 -10.07 0.26 1.84
C VAL A 219 -11.22 -0.55 2.45
N ALA A 220 -10.91 -1.66 3.14
CA ALA A 220 -11.92 -2.48 3.82
C ALA A 220 -12.70 -1.65 4.86
N ARG A 221 -12.01 -0.86 5.67
CA ARG A 221 -12.65 0.04 6.66
C ARG A 221 -13.48 1.14 6.00
N ALA A 222 -13.00 1.75 4.92
CA ALA A 222 -13.77 2.77 4.20
C ALA A 222 -15.06 2.21 3.59
N ILE A 223 -15.02 0.96 3.09
CA ILE A 223 -16.22 0.24 2.61
C ILE A 223 -17.17 -0.04 3.78
N TYR A 224 -16.67 -0.50 4.90
CA TYR A 224 -17.46 -0.76 6.10
C TYR A 224 -18.15 0.51 6.63
N GLU A 225 -17.42 1.61 6.71
CA GLU A 225 -17.91 2.92 7.19
C GLU A 225 -18.82 3.64 6.19
N SER A 226 -18.81 3.22 4.92
CA SER A 226 -19.60 3.87 3.86
C SER A 226 -21.10 3.83 4.19
N ARG A 227 -21.78 4.95 4.09
CA ARG A 227 -23.26 5.02 4.19
C ARG A 227 -23.95 4.46 2.97
N LEU A 228 -23.30 4.61 1.80
CA LEU A 228 -23.76 4.06 0.54
C LEU A 228 -23.42 2.58 0.45
N PRO A 229 -24.29 1.73 -0.13
CA PRO A 229 -23.91 0.35 -0.43
C PRO A 229 -22.75 0.32 -1.43
N VAL A 230 -21.80 -0.59 -1.21
CA VAL A 230 -20.63 -0.76 -2.05
C VAL A 230 -20.63 -2.17 -2.66
N ILE A 231 -20.46 -2.25 -3.96
CA ILE A 231 -20.29 -3.48 -4.73
C ILE A 231 -18.82 -3.56 -5.15
N SER A 232 -18.15 -4.67 -4.84
CA SER A 232 -16.84 -5.00 -5.39
C SER A 232 -17.03 -5.76 -6.69
N ALA A 233 -16.35 -5.34 -7.77
CA ALA A 233 -16.47 -5.90 -9.14
C ALA A 233 -15.09 -6.33 -9.67
#